data_32fc281487dcacf6b3457544d496086c
#
_entry.id   32fc281487dcacf6b3457544d496086c
#
_cell.length_a   1.000
_cell.length_b   1.000
_cell.length_c   1.000
_cell.angle_alpha   90.00
_cell.angle_beta   90.00
_cell.angle_gamma   90.00
#
_symmetry.space_group_name_H-M   'P 1'
#
loop_
_entity.id
_entity.type
_entity.pdbx_description
1 polymer ?
#
loop_
_entity_poly.entity_id
_entity_poly.type
_entity_poly.pdbx_seq_one_letter_code
_entity_poly.pdbx_strand_id
1 'polypeptide(L)'
;MTTMHANNVISCQGGDRTVLEPRPVPSVGPGEMLLNLRVVGFCGTDLFKLDTGAAGPGTVLGHELVGEVAALGPGVTAFKPGDRIAVPHHVPCGECLVCRRGNETMCETFRENLMAPGGFADTVLIKARATAQAAHKVPDDVSDEAAVFVEPAACVLRGVERS
;
A
#
# COMPACT_ATOMS: atom_id res chain seq x y z
N MET A 1 19.24 -24.52 5.84
CA MET A 1 19.32 -23.38 4.90
C MET A 1 17.89 -23.04 4.50
N THR A 2 17.31 -22.02 5.09
CA THR A 2 15.97 -21.56 4.74
C THR A 2 16.06 -20.88 3.38
N THR A 3 15.46 -21.46 2.37
CA THR A 3 15.30 -20.83 1.06
C THR A 3 14.58 -19.51 1.28
N MET A 4 15.29 -18.40 1.22
CA MET A 4 14.65 -17.09 1.16
C MET A 4 13.85 -17.06 -0.15
N HIS A 5 12.51 -17.17 -0.02
CA HIS A 5 11.62 -16.99 -1.15
C HIS A 5 11.84 -15.56 -1.69
N ALA A 6 12.11 -15.45 -2.99
CA ALA A 6 12.21 -14.15 -3.62
C ALA A 6 10.84 -13.49 -3.65
N ASN A 7 10.79 -12.17 -3.48
CA ASN A 7 9.61 -11.35 -3.70
C ASN A 7 9.54 -11.02 -5.20
N ASN A 8 8.66 -11.65 -5.96
CA ASN A 8 8.47 -11.30 -7.36
C ASN A 8 7.73 -9.96 -7.43
N VAL A 9 8.26 -9.04 -8.23
CA VAL A 9 7.68 -7.71 -8.42
C VAL A 9 7.54 -7.39 -9.90
N ILE A 10 6.53 -6.57 -10.24
CA ILE A 10 6.42 -5.97 -11.57
C ILE A 10 7.02 -4.57 -11.49
N SER A 11 8.21 -4.37 -12.07
CA SER A 11 8.91 -3.09 -12.07
C SER A 11 8.84 -2.39 -13.41
N CYS A 12 8.73 -1.06 -13.37
CA CYS A 12 8.80 -0.21 -14.57
C CYS A 12 10.23 -0.19 -15.12
N GLN A 13 10.35 -0.15 -16.44
CA GLN A 13 11.64 -0.06 -17.16
C GLN A 13 11.79 1.27 -17.90
N GLY A 14 10.86 2.19 -17.71
CA GLY A 14 10.72 3.44 -18.43
C GLY A 14 9.73 3.33 -19.61
N GLY A 15 8.98 4.39 -19.86
CA GLY A 15 7.83 4.37 -20.75
C GLY A 15 6.78 3.37 -20.25
N ASP A 16 6.12 2.71 -21.18
CA ASP A 16 5.06 1.71 -20.92
C ASP A 16 5.61 0.28 -20.63
N ARG A 17 6.93 0.12 -20.56
CA ARG A 17 7.54 -1.20 -20.38
C ARG A 17 7.63 -1.57 -18.90
N THR A 18 7.23 -2.82 -18.62
CA THR A 18 7.37 -3.43 -17.30
C THR A 18 8.03 -4.79 -17.39
N VAL A 19 8.64 -5.26 -16.31
CA VAL A 19 9.26 -6.59 -16.20
C VAL A 19 8.90 -7.24 -14.86
N LEU A 20 8.65 -8.54 -14.90
CA LEU A 20 8.58 -9.37 -13.70
C LEU A 20 9.99 -9.79 -13.29
N GLU A 21 10.40 -9.42 -12.10
CA GLU A 21 11.75 -9.71 -11.58
C GLU A 21 11.71 -10.07 -10.08
N PRO A 22 12.64 -10.93 -9.62
CA PRO A 22 12.79 -11.24 -8.22
C PRO A 22 13.55 -10.12 -7.49
N ARG A 23 13.07 -9.74 -6.30
CA ARG A 23 13.74 -8.84 -5.36
C ARG A 23 13.83 -9.48 -3.98
N PRO A 24 14.70 -8.99 -3.10
CA PRO A 24 14.68 -9.41 -1.69
C PRO A 24 13.33 -9.09 -1.05
N VAL A 25 12.84 -10.00 -0.20
CA VAL A 25 11.69 -9.72 0.68
C VAL A 25 12.09 -8.61 1.65
N PRO A 26 11.29 -7.55 1.79
CA PRO A 26 11.59 -6.47 2.73
C PRO A 26 11.70 -6.97 4.17
N SER A 27 12.67 -6.47 4.92
CA SER A 27 12.77 -6.72 6.36
C SER A 27 11.80 -5.83 7.15
N VAL A 28 11.19 -6.39 8.19
CA VAL A 28 10.18 -5.69 9.00
C VAL A 28 10.86 -4.99 10.18
N GLY A 29 10.69 -3.68 10.26
CA GLY A 29 11.16 -2.84 11.37
C GLY A 29 10.09 -2.59 12.44
N PRO A 30 10.44 -1.83 13.51
CA PRO A 30 9.47 -1.48 14.56
C PRO A 30 8.25 -0.73 14.00
N GLY A 31 7.05 -1.14 14.42
CA GLY A 31 5.78 -0.56 13.98
C GLY A 31 5.34 -0.94 12.57
N GLU A 32 6.16 -1.65 11.81
CA GLU A 32 5.88 -2.02 10.42
C GLU A 32 5.18 -3.40 10.33
N MET A 33 4.57 -3.65 9.18
CA MET A 33 3.86 -4.90 8.89
C MET A 33 4.23 -5.38 7.48
N LEU A 34 4.47 -6.69 7.32
CA LEU A 34 4.65 -7.33 6.02
C LEU A 34 3.36 -8.04 5.64
N LEU A 35 2.88 -7.77 4.43
CA LEU A 35 1.71 -8.42 3.85
C LEU A 35 2.12 -9.36 2.71
N ASN A 36 1.59 -10.58 2.69
CA ASN A 36 1.50 -11.38 1.47
C ASN A 36 0.29 -10.87 0.68
N LEU A 37 0.50 -10.40 -0.55
CA LEU A 37 -0.57 -9.82 -1.35
C LEU A 37 -1.56 -10.87 -1.80
N ARG A 38 -2.85 -10.53 -1.72
CA ARG A 38 -3.97 -11.36 -2.17
C ARG A 38 -4.62 -10.76 -3.42
N VAL A 39 -4.88 -9.45 -3.39
CA VAL A 39 -5.45 -8.69 -4.50
C VAL A 39 -4.83 -7.30 -4.54
N VAL A 40 -4.56 -6.81 -5.73
CA VAL A 40 -4.17 -5.43 -6.00
C VAL A 40 -5.01 -4.88 -7.14
N GLY A 41 -5.56 -3.67 -6.97
CA GLY A 41 -6.26 -2.95 -8.01
C GLY A 41 -5.28 -2.26 -8.97
N PHE A 42 -5.73 -2.06 -10.20
CA PHE A 42 -5.00 -1.30 -11.22
C PHE A 42 -5.69 0.05 -11.44
N CYS A 43 -5.11 1.09 -10.90
CA CYS A 43 -5.64 2.45 -10.94
C CYS A 43 -5.34 3.14 -12.29
N GLY A 44 -6.21 4.05 -12.72
CA GLY A 44 -5.91 4.96 -13.83
C GLY A 44 -4.65 5.79 -13.63
N THR A 45 -4.26 6.05 -12.38
CA THR A 45 -2.98 6.71 -12.03
C THR A 45 -1.77 5.85 -12.39
N ASP A 46 -1.86 4.52 -12.25
CA ASP A 46 -0.78 3.61 -12.66
C ASP A 46 -0.60 3.65 -14.18
N LEU A 47 -1.71 3.59 -14.93
CA LEU A 47 -1.69 3.74 -16.39
C LEU A 47 -1.09 5.09 -16.81
N PHE A 48 -1.55 6.19 -16.21
CA PHE A 48 -1.00 7.53 -16.48
C PHE A 48 0.51 7.60 -16.24
N LYS A 49 1.01 7.02 -15.15
CA LYS A 49 2.45 7.01 -14.85
C LYS A 49 3.26 6.19 -15.84
N LEU A 50 2.69 5.10 -16.37
CA LEU A 50 3.30 4.30 -17.43
C LEU A 50 3.32 5.08 -18.75
N ASP A 51 2.18 5.59 -19.21
CA ASP A 51 2.05 6.30 -20.50
C ASP A 51 2.93 7.55 -20.58
N THR A 52 3.05 8.29 -19.46
CA THR A 52 3.86 9.53 -19.42
C THR A 52 5.33 9.29 -19.06
N GLY A 53 5.70 8.05 -18.70
CA GLY A 53 7.04 7.76 -18.19
C GLY A 53 7.33 8.36 -16.79
N ALA A 54 6.32 8.83 -16.07
CA ALA A 54 6.48 9.37 -14.72
C ALA A 54 6.90 8.31 -13.69
N ALA A 55 6.63 7.03 -13.98
CA ALA A 55 7.22 5.91 -13.25
C ALA A 55 8.62 5.63 -13.80
N GLY A 56 9.63 6.12 -13.11
CA GLY A 56 11.03 5.86 -13.47
C GLY A 56 11.39 4.38 -13.39
N PRO A 57 12.53 3.98 -14.04
CA PRO A 57 13.01 2.61 -13.98
C PRO A 57 13.18 2.10 -12.56
N GLY A 58 12.79 0.84 -12.31
CA GLY A 58 12.84 0.21 -10.99
C GLY A 58 11.64 0.51 -10.09
N THR A 59 10.75 1.44 -10.46
CA THR A 59 9.52 1.72 -9.70
C THR A 59 8.57 0.53 -9.76
N VAL A 60 8.01 0.13 -8.61
CA VAL A 60 6.89 -0.80 -8.51
C VAL A 60 5.64 0.00 -8.19
N LEU A 61 4.64 -0.09 -9.06
CA LEU A 61 3.34 0.60 -8.92
C LEU A 61 2.36 -0.25 -8.10
N GLY A 62 1.07 0.16 -8.10
CA GLY A 62 0.00 -0.48 -7.35
C GLY A 62 -0.11 0.09 -5.93
N HIS A 63 -1.34 0.50 -5.57
CA HIS A 63 -1.61 1.18 -4.30
C HIS A 63 -3.00 0.88 -3.71
N GLU A 64 -3.82 0.16 -4.43
CA GLU A 64 -5.11 -0.36 -4.00
C GLU A 64 -4.91 -1.84 -3.67
N LEU A 65 -4.74 -2.19 -2.39
CA LEU A 65 -4.31 -3.54 -2.06
C LEU A 65 -5.01 -4.15 -0.83
N VAL A 66 -5.16 -5.46 -0.91
CA VAL A 66 -5.51 -6.34 0.21
C VAL A 66 -4.44 -7.41 0.32
N GLY A 67 -3.97 -7.65 1.53
CA GLY A 67 -3.01 -8.69 1.82
C GLY A 67 -3.29 -9.40 3.14
N GLU A 68 -2.60 -10.49 3.36
CA GLU A 68 -2.61 -11.23 4.61
C GLU A 68 -1.34 -10.94 5.40
N VAL A 69 -1.46 -10.68 6.69
CA VAL A 69 -0.31 -10.40 7.56
C VAL A 69 0.62 -11.60 7.60
N ALA A 70 1.82 -11.44 7.05
CA ALA A 70 2.90 -12.42 7.07
C ALA A 70 3.81 -12.26 8.30
N ALA A 71 4.13 -11.00 8.64
CA ALA A 71 4.97 -10.68 9.81
C ALA A 71 4.65 -9.30 10.36
N LEU A 72 4.91 -9.12 11.65
CA LEU A 72 4.71 -7.87 12.38
C LEU A 72 6.00 -7.45 13.07
N GLY A 73 6.31 -6.16 12.98
CA GLY A 73 7.43 -5.57 13.69
C GLY A 73 7.13 -5.33 15.17
N PRO A 74 8.18 -5.12 15.98
CA PRO A 74 8.01 -4.79 17.39
C PRO A 74 7.06 -3.60 17.59
N GLY A 75 6.15 -3.71 18.57
CA GLY A 75 5.18 -2.67 18.92
C GLY A 75 3.85 -2.74 18.16
N VAL A 76 3.69 -3.57 17.13
CA VAL A 76 2.40 -3.78 16.47
C VAL A 76 1.59 -4.81 17.26
N THR A 77 0.52 -4.36 17.90
CA THR A 77 -0.36 -5.20 18.75
C THR A 77 -1.79 -5.31 18.26
N ALA A 78 -2.19 -4.46 17.30
CA ALA A 78 -3.56 -4.42 16.77
C ALA A 78 -3.87 -5.57 15.80
N PHE A 79 -2.84 -6.22 15.26
CA PHE A 79 -2.93 -7.25 14.24
C PHE A 79 -2.20 -8.52 14.65
N LYS A 80 -2.50 -9.63 13.97
CA LYS A 80 -1.81 -10.90 14.11
C LYS A 80 -1.53 -11.51 12.73
N PRO A 81 -0.54 -12.41 12.60
CA PRO A 81 -0.33 -13.18 11.38
C PRO A 81 -1.63 -13.89 10.94
N GLY A 82 -1.92 -13.84 9.64
CA GLY A 82 -3.14 -14.37 9.05
C GLY A 82 -4.32 -13.39 9.00
N ASP A 83 -4.26 -12.22 9.66
CA ASP A 83 -5.30 -11.19 9.49
C ASP A 83 -5.29 -10.67 8.05
N ARG A 84 -6.48 -10.53 7.43
CA ARG A 84 -6.64 -9.88 6.12
C ARG A 84 -6.72 -8.37 6.31
N ILE A 85 -5.91 -7.63 5.57
CA ILE A 85 -5.74 -6.18 5.75
C ILE A 85 -5.94 -5.47 4.41
N ALA A 86 -6.77 -4.43 4.40
CA ALA A 86 -6.79 -3.40 3.37
C ALA A 86 -6.05 -2.16 3.89
N VAL A 87 -5.18 -1.57 3.08
CA VAL A 87 -4.39 -0.41 3.49
C VAL A 87 -4.06 0.50 2.30
N PRO A 88 -4.28 1.83 2.40
CA PRO A 88 -3.87 2.79 1.40
C PRO A 88 -2.38 3.12 1.52
N HIS A 89 -1.80 3.65 0.43
CA HIS A 89 -0.38 4.03 0.40
C HIS A 89 -0.10 5.45 0.91
N HIS A 90 -1.10 6.33 0.91
CA HIS A 90 -0.99 7.70 1.38
C HIS A 90 -1.73 7.89 2.70
N VAL A 91 -1.01 8.37 3.71
CA VAL A 91 -1.57 8.59 5.05
C VAL A 91 -1.07 9.92 5.60
N PRO A 92 -1.95 10.82 6.04
CA PRO A 92 -1.55 12.11 6.63
C PRO A 92 -0.83 11.89 7.96
N CYS A 93 -0.12 12.93 8.47
CA CYS A 93 0.47 12.83 9.80
C CYS A 93 -0.56 12.87 10.94
N GLY A 94 -1.77 13.43 10.70
CA GLY A 94 -2.83 13.55 11.69
C GLY A 94 -2.67 14.73 12.66
N GLU A 95 -1.50 15.34 12.78
CA GLU A 95 -1.18 16.32 13.84
C GLU A 95 -0.87 17.74 13.35
N CYS A 96 -0.51 17.94 12.09
CA CYS A 96 -0.20 19.28 11.57
C CYS A 96 -1.47 20.15 11.47
N LEU A 97 -1.27 21.46 11.29
CA LEU A 97 -2.37 22.41 11.24
C LEU A 97 -3.41 22.09 10.16
N VAL A 98 -2.98 21.63 8.99
CA VAL A 98 -3.90 21.29 7.90
C VAL A 98 -4.70 20.01 8.20
N CYS A 99 -4.09 19.01 8.83
CA CYS A 99 -4.79 17.82 9.30
C CYS A 99 -5.84 18.17 10.35
N ARG A 100 -5.48 18.96 11.37
CA ARG A 100 -6.42 19.39 12.43
C ARG A 100 -7.61 20.21 11.91
N ARG A 101 -7.48 20.80 10.72
CA ARG A 101 -8.55 21.54 10.02
C ARG A 101 -9.35 20.68 9.03
N GLY A 102 -9.13 19.37 9.00
CA GLY A 102 -9.83 18.45 8.10
C GLY A 102 -9.37 18.54 6.62
N ASN A 103 -8.15 19.03 6.38
CA ASN A 103 -7.56 19.14 5.04
C ASN A 103 -6.37 18.18 4.89
N GLU A 104 -6.56 16.92 5.26
CA GLU A 104 -5.51 15.91 5.38
C GLU A 104 -4.75 15.67 4.08
N THR A 105 -5.41 15.80 2.92
CA THR A 105 -4.79 15.65 1.59
C THR A 105 -3.79 16.78 1.26
N MET A 106 -3.79 17.86 2.04
CA MET A 106 -2.83 18.98 1.95
C MET A 106 -1.68 18.84 2.95
N CYS A 107 -1.63 17.76 3.73
CA CYS A 107 -0.53 17.46 4.62
C CYS A 107 0.76 17.25 3.83
N GLU A 108 1.88 17.86 4.27
CA GLU A 108 3.16 17.74 3.58
C GLU A 108 3.61 16.28 3.44
N THR A 109 3.35 15.46 4.47
CA THR A 109 3.74 14.06 4.48
C THR A 109 2.70 13.12 3.83
N PHE A 110 1.58 13.65 3.33
CA PHE A 110 0.52 12.83 2.75
C PHE A 110 0.99 11.99 1.55
N ARG A 111 1.87 12.58 0.73
CA ARG A 111 2.38 11.93 -0.49
C ARG A 111 3.61 11.06 -0.27
N GLU A 112 4.08 10.90 0.97
CA GLU A 112 5.13 9.94 1.27
C GLU A 112 4.65 8.53 0.94
N ASN A 113 5.48 7.76 0.24
CA ASN A 113 5.18 6.37 -0.02
C ASN A 113 5.37 5.55 1.26
N LEU A 114 4.28 5.01 1.78
CA LEU A 114 4.25 4.24 3.02
C LEU A 114 4.16 2.73 2.78
N MET A 115 4.51 2.26 1.59
CA MET A 115 4.66 0.85 1.25
C MET A 115 5.90 0.61 0.39
N ALA A 116 6.49 -0.57 0.50
CA ALA A 116 7.67 -0.97 -0.26
C ALA A 116 7.59 -2.45 -0.64
N PRO A 117 7.87 -2.80 -1.92
CA PRO A 117 8.32 -1.91 -3.00
C PRO A 117 7.18 -1.12 -3.65
N GLY A 118 5.97 -1.59 -3.62
CA GLY A 118 4.71 -1.16 -4.22
C GLY A 118 3.76 -2.34 -4.29
N GLY A 119 2.50 -2.14 -4.69
CA GLY A 119 1.46 -3.17 -4.63
C GLY A 119 1.61 -4.29 -5.65
N PHE A 120 2.26 -4.06 -6.82
CA PHE A 120 2.49 -5.14 -7.79
C PHE A 120 3.71 -5.99 -7.40
N ALA A 121 3.57 -6.71 -6.27
CA ALA A 121 4.58 -7.57 -5.67
C ALA A 121 3.93 -8.74 -4.93
N ASP A 122 4.63 -9.86 -4.71
CA ASP A 122 4.11 -10.96 -3.89
C ASP A 122 3.97 -10.54 -2.42
N THR A 123 4.94 -9.72 -1.93
CA THR A 123 4.93 -9.21 -0.56
C THR A 123 5.22 -7.72 -0.52
N VAL A 124 4.52 -7.02 0.38
CA VAL A 124 4.64 -5.57 0.56
C VAL A 124 4.84 -5.22 2.03
N LEU A 125 5.87 -4.42 2.31
CA LEU A 125 6.09 -3.84 3.63
C LEU A 125 5.23 -2.58 3.77
N ILE A 126 4.43 -2.54 4.82
CA ILE A 126 3.63 -1.38 5.21
C ILE A 126 4.37 -0.65 6.32
N LYS A 127 4.67 0.63 6.09
CA LYS A 127 5.41 1.47 7.03
C LYS A 127 4.62 1.77 8.29
N ALA A 128 5.30 2.05 9.38
CA ALA A 128 4.74 2.19 10.73
C ALA A 128 3.53 3.14 10.79
N ARG A 129 3.58 4.32 10.13
CA ARG A 129 2.45 5.26 10.12
C ARG A 129 1.21 4.66 9.44
N ALA A 130 1.36 4.00 8.29
CA ALA A 130 0.23 3.37 7.61
C ALA A 130 -0.30 2.17 8.41
N THR A 131 0.58 1.37 9.01
CA THR A 131 0.20 0.26 9.89
C THR A 131 -0.65 0.76 11.07
N ALA A 132 -0.26 1.88 11.70
CA ALA A 132 -0.93 2.39 12.89
C ALA A 132 -2.24 3.16 12.60
N GLN A 133 -2.32 3.86 11.48
CA GLN A 133 -3.39 4.84 11.23
C GLN A 133 -4.37 4.44 10.12
N ALA A 134 -3.98 3.56 9.20
CA ALA A 134 -4.75 3.33 7.99
C ALA A 134 -4.87 1.86 7.56
N ALA A 135 -4.28 0.94 8.30
CA ALA A 135 -4.49 -0.49 8.10
C ALA A 135 -5.80 -0.93 8.75
N HIS A 136 -6.67 -1.56 7.96
CA HIS A 136 -7.99 -2.01 8.41
C HIS A 136 -8.14 -3.52 8.20
N LYS A 137 -8.62 -4.23 9.23
CA LYS A 137 -9.00 -5.64 9.07
C LYS A 137 -10.18 -5.75 8.12
N VAL A 138 -10.05 -6.64 7.15
CA VAL A 138 -11.16 -7.00 6.27
C VAL A 138 -12.07 -7.98 7.01
N PRO A 139 -13.37 -7.68 7.17
CA PRO A 139 -14.33 -8.59 7.77
C PRO A 139 -14.41 -9.91 7.02
N ASP A 140 -14.77 -11.01 7.71
CA ASP A 140 -14.79 -12.35 7.12
C ASP A 140 -15.84 -12.50 6.01
N ASP A 141 -16.92 -11.73 6.08
CA ASP A 141 -18.03 -11.68 5.10
C ASP A 141 -17.75 -10.77 3.90
N VAL A 142 -16.62 -10.05 3.87
CA VAL A 142 -16.19 -9.21 2.75
C VAL A 142 -15.10 -9.93 1.95
N SER A 143 -15.30 -10.07 0.64
CA SER A 143 -14.29 -10.67 -0.24
C SER A 143 -13.10 -9.74 -0.44
N ASP A 144 -11.96 -10.30 -0.86
CA ASP A 144 -10.75 -9.50 -1.14
C ASP A 144 -10.98 -8.54 -2.31
N GLU A 145 -11.75 -8.97 -3.32
CA GLU A 145 -12.12 -8.15 -4.48
C GLU A 145 -13.03 -6.97 -4.11
N ALA A 146 -13.88 -7.12 -3.09
CA ALA A 146 -14.67 -6.01 -2.57
C ALA A 146 -13.81 -5.10 -1.69
N ALA A 147 -12.98 -5.67 -0.85
CA ALA A 147 -12.15 -4.92 0.09
C ALA A 147 -11.07 -4.06 -0.60
N VAL A 148 -10.59 -4.45 -1.78
CA VAL A 148 -9.59 -3.67 -2.53
C VAL A 148 -10.11 -2.29 -2.95
N PHE A 149 -11.44 -2.14 -3.06
CA PHE A 149 -12.08 -0.86 -3.38
C PHE A 149 -12.10 0.14 -2.23
N VAL A 150 -11.60 -0.18 -1.05
CA VAL A 150 -11.59 0.76 0.09
C VAL A 150 -10.81 2.05 -0.22
N GLU A 151 -9.71 1.94 -0.95
CA GLU A 151 -8.91 3.11 -1.33
C GLU A 151 -9.65 4.00 -2.34
N PRO A 152 -10.09 3.52 -3.53
CA PRO A 152 -10.82 4.36 -4.47
C PRO A 152 -12.17 4.84 -3.92
N ALA A 153 -12.86 4.04 -3.11
CA ALA A 153 -14.10 4.46 -2.46
C ALA A 153 -13.89 5.64 -1.50
N ALA A 154 -12.79 5.65 -0.74
CA ALA A 154 -12.43 6.77 0.13
C ALA A 154 -12.16 8.06 -0.69
N CYS A 155 -11.52 7.95 -1.85
CA CYS A 155 -11.31 9.08 -2.77
C CYS A 155 -12.65 9.65 -3.28
N VAL A 156 -13.58 8.78 -3.70
CA VAL A 156 -14.91 9.18 -4.20
C VAL A 156 -15.73 9.82 -3.07
N LEU A 157 -15.77 9.17 -1.89
CA LEU A 157 -16.51 9.67 -0.73
C LEU A 157 -16.04 11.09 -0.36
N ARG A 158 -14.72 11.29 -0.28
CA ARG A 158 -14.18 12.62 0.00
C ARG A 158 -14.56 13.65 -1.07
N GLY A 159 -14.61 13.26 -2.34
CA GLY A 159 -15.08 14.15 -3.42
C GLY A 159 -16.54 14.57 -3.21
N VAL A 160 -17.41 13.64 -2.85
CA VAL A 160 -18.83 13.90 -2.58
C VAL A 160 -19.01 14.79 -1.33
N GLU A 161 -18.26 14.55 -0.25
CA GLU A 161 -18.36 15.35 0.98
C GLU A 161 -17.88 16.80 0.82
N ARG A 162 -17.12 17.09 -0.23
CA ARG A 162 -16.56 18.43 -0.51
C ARG A 162 -17.29 19.19 -1.63
N SER A 163 -18.22 18.55 -2.30
CA SER A 163 -19.09 19.18 -3.31
C SER A 163 -20.34 19.78 -2.70
#